data_af4340e898a9bd5ffe2a652673c450f0
#
_entry.id   af4340e898a9bd5ffe2a652673c450f0
#
_cell.length_a   1.000
_cell.length_b   1.000
_cell.length_c   1.000
_cell.angle_alpha   90.00
_cell.angle_beta   90.00
_cell.angle_gamma   90.00
#
_symmetry.space_group_name_H-M   'P 1'
#
loop_
_entity.id
_entity.type
_entity.pdbx_description
1 polymer ?
#
loop_
_entity_poly.entity_id
_entity_poly.type
_entity_poly.pdbx_seq_one_letter_code
_entity_poly.pdbx_strand_id
1 'polypeptide(L)'
;LKRTAFAPKSGNGEPIPIMVGGSGEKRTLRTLAMYGDIMNVIASPERVKHLSEVLEKHCEAVGRDPTEIQKTVHVPIRIVHDEKKATEIRGDNAWSMIGSPQYVIDRVGDFLDVGITEFTPQIRPQRPEIYQELDEEVFSAFD
;
A
#
# COMPACT_ATOMS: atom_id res chain seq x y z
N LEU A 1 4.06 34.47 19.41
CA LEU A 1 4.82 33.42 18.73
C LEU A 1 4.83 33.72 17.23
N LYS A 2 5.98 34.11 16.67
CA LYS A 2 6.14 34.18 15.21
C LYS A 2 5.94 32.77 14.65
N ARG A 3 4.99 32.59 13.72
CA ARG A 3 4.85 31.34 12.95
C ARG A 3 6.15 31.12 12.19
N THR A 4 6.94 30.16 12.61
CA THR A 4 8.07 29.66 11.82
C THR A 4 7.47 28.82 10.71
N ALA A 5 7.60 29.25 9.45
CA ALA A 5 7.21 28.43 8.31
C ALA A 5 8.20 27.26 8.22
N PHE A 6 7.75 26.07 8.60
CA PHE A 6 8.49 24.84 8.37
C PHE A 6 7.97 24.25 7.05
N ALA A 7 8.76 24.41 6.01
CA ALA A 7 8.47 23.85 4.68
C ALA A 7 9.71 23.07 4.20
N PRO A 8 9.92 21.85 4.73
CA PRO A 8 11.02 21.02 4.29
C PRO A 8 10.85 20.71 2.80
N LYS A 9 11.96 20.69 2.09
CA LYS A 9 12.04 20.33 0.67
C LYS A 9 12.98 19.15 0.49
N SER A 10 12.70 18.34 -0.53
CA SER A 10 13.62 17.30 -0.99
C SER A 10 14.89 17.92 -1.56
N GLY A 11 15.92 17.09 -1.81
CA GLY A 11 17.20 17.55 -2.34
C GLY A 11 17.11 18.24 -3.72
N ASN A 12 16.03 18.01 -4.48
CA ASN A 12 15.72 18.69 -5.74
C ASN A 12 14.87 19.95 -5.59
N GLY A 13 14.55 20.37 -4.35
CA GLY A 13 13.76 21.57 -4.06
C GLY A 13 12.24 21.37 -4.07
N GLU A 14 11.74 20.19 -4.41
CA GLU A 14 10.31 19.87 -4.41
C GLU A 14 9.76 19.63 -3.00
N PRO A 15 8.45 19.83 -2.77
CA PRO A 15 7.80 19.45 -1.53
C PRO A 15 8.02 17.96 -1.22
N ILE A 16 8.19 17.64 0.06
CA ILE A 16 8.25 16.24 0.51
C ILE A 16 6.82 15.69 0.55
N PRO A 17 6.49 14.59 -0.17
CA PRO A 17 5.15 14.00 -0.15
C PRO A 17 4.74 13.55 1.26
N ILE A 18 3.48 13.80 1.62
CA ILE A 18 2.91 13.45 2.91
C ILE A 18 2.12 12.15 2.77
N MET A 19 2.63 11.08 3.37
CA MET A 19 1.90 9.82 3.47
C MET A 19 0.99 9.82 4.69
N VAL A 20 -0.29 9.48 4.49
CA VAL A 20 -1.27 9.32 5.55
C VAL A 20 -1.60 7.85 5.71
N GLY A 21 -1.21 7.27 6.85
CA GLY A 21 -1.48 5.87 7.20
C GLY A 21 -2.81 5.69 7.94
N GLY A 22 -3.54 4.64 7.57
CA GLY A 22 -4.75 4.21 8.28
C GLY A 22 -6.02 4.23 7.44
N SER A 23 -7.03 3.47 7.89
CA SER A 23 -8.28 3.16 7.18
C SER A 23 -9.53 3.87 7.75
N GLY A 24 -9.35 4.92 8.55
CA GLY A 24 -10.44 5.66 9.19
C GLY A 24 -11.24 6.51 8.18
N GLU A 25 -12.44 6.06 7.81
CA GLU A 25 -13.25 6.65 6.75
C GLU A 25 -13.60 8.13 6.98
N LYS A 26 -13.98 8.48 8.22
CA LYS A 26 -14.51 9.83 8.52
C LYS A 26 -13.45 10.91 8.73
N ARG A 27 -12.29 10.55 9.32
CA ARG A 27 -11.26 11.51 9.69
C ARG A 27 -9.98 11.31 8.89
N THR A 28 -9.43 10.10 8.88
CA THR A 28 -8.15 9.82 8.22
C THR A 28 -8.23 10.10 6.72
N LEU A 29 -9.22 9.54 6.02
CA LEU A 29 -9.38 9.77 4.58
C LEU A 29 -9.76 11.23 4.25
N ARG A 30 -10.51 11.90 5.12
CA ARG A 30 -10.75 13.33 4.93
C ARG A 30 -9.47 14.16 5.10
N THR A 31 -8.63 13.83 6.08
CA THR A 31 -7.33 14.51 6.28
C THR A 31 -6.42 14.27 5.09
N LEU A 32 -6.40 13.04 4.56
CA LEU A 32 -5.68 12.70 3.35
C LEU A 32 -6.15 13.54 2.15
N ALA A 33 -7.45 13.62 1.91
CA ALA A 33 -8.02 14.42 0.83
C ALA A 33 -7.65 15.92 0.93
N MET A 34 -7.52 16.45 2.13
CA MET A 34 -7.18 17.86 2.36
C MET A 34 -5.68 18.16 2.29
N TYR A 35 -4.81 17.23 2.71
CA TYR A 35 -3.41 17.57 3.01
C TYR A 35 -2.38 16.51 2.63
N GLY A 36 -2.79 15.28 2.30
CA GLY A 36 -1.86 14.19 2.04
C GLY A 36 -1.68 13.93 0.55
N ASP A 37 -0.61 13.28 0.19
CA ASP A 37 -0.23 12.93 -1.17
C ASP A 37 -0.29 11.42 -1.41
N ILE A 38 -0.16 10.63 -0.34
CA ILE A 38 -0.09 9.17 -0.42
C ILE A 38 -1.02 8.54 0.61
N MET A 39 -1.93 7.67 0.16
CA MET A 39 -2.72 6.78 1.00
C MET A 39 -1.90 5.52 1.31
N ASN A 40 -1.77 5.13 2.58
CA ASN A 40 -1.21 3.84 2.95
C ASN A 40 -2.15 3.11 3.92
N VAL A 41 -2.61 1.94 3.54
CA VAL A 41 -3.56 1.16 4.34
C VAL A 41 -3.10 -0.29 4.52
N ILE A 42 -3.61 -0.94 5.58
CA ILE A 42 -3.52 -2.39 5.78
C ILE A 42 -4.93 -2.92 5.57
N ALA A 43 -5.18 -3.51 4.41
CA ALA A 43 -6.53 -3.92 4.02
C ALA A 43 -6.50 -4.97 2.90
N SER A 44 -7.60 -5.74 2.75
CA SER A 44 -7.81 -6.59 1.58
C SER A 44 -8.11 -5.75 0.33
N PRO A 45 -7.96 -6.31 -0.90
CA PRO A 45 -8.30 -5.61 -2.13
C PRO A 45 -9.73 -5.03 -2.13
N GLU A 46 -10.72 -5.80 -1.66
CA GLU A 46 -12.12 -5.34 -1.57
C GLU A 46 -12.25 -4.13 -0.63
N ARG A 47 -11.53 -4.18 0.48
CA ARG A 47 -11.53 -3.07 1.44
C ARG A 47 -10.80 -1.86 0.90
N VAL A 48 -9.72 -2.04 0.14
CA VAL A 48 -9.00 -0.96 -0.57
C VAL A 48 -9.94 -0.27 -1.55
N LYS A 49 -10.69 -1.04 -2.35
CA LYS A 49 -11.69 -0.50 -3.29
C LYS A 49 -12.70 0.39 -2.56
N HIS A 50 -13.30 -0.12 -1.49
CA HIS A 50 -14.25 0.67 -0.68
C HIS A 50 -13.62 1.95 -0.10
N LEU A 51 -12.40 1.87 0.43
CA LEU A 51 -11.70 3.05 0.97
C LEU A 51 -11.37 4.07 -0.11
N SER A 52 -11.06 3.62 -1.34
CA SER A 52 -10.87 4.49 -2.48
C SER A 52 -12.13 5.26 -2.84
N GLU A 53 -13.30 4.60 -2.87
CA GLU A 53 -14.59 5.24 -3.12
C GLU A 53 -14.94 6.28 -2.03
N VAL A 54 -14.60 6.00 -0.77
CA VAL A 54 -14.78 6.96 0.33
C VAL A 54 -13.82 8.15 0.18
N LEU A 55 -12.57 7.90 -0.21
CA LEU A 55 -11.58 8.95 -0.46
C LEU A 55 -12.03 9.87 -1.60
N GLU A 56 -12.54 9.33 -2.69
CA GLU A 56 -13.06 10.08 -3.83
C GLU A 56 -14.17 11.06 -3.42
N LYS A 57 -15.10 10.62 -2.58
CA LYS A 57 -16.16 11.50 -2.02
C LYS A 57 -15.57 12.62 -1.15
N HIS A 58 -14.53 12.35 -0.39
CA HIS A 58 -13.85 13.40 0.38
C HIS A 58 -13.09 14.38 -0.52
N CYS A 59 -12.46 13.90 -1.58
CA CYS A 59 -11.78 14.74 -2.58
C CYS A 59 -12.80 15.65 -3.29
N GLU A 60 -13.93 15.10 -3.73
CA GLU A 60 -15.03 15.88 -4.33
C GLU A 60 -15.49 17.00 -3.38
N ALA A 61 -15.70 16.68 -2.10
CA ALA A 61 -16.16 17.64 -1.09
C ALA A 61 -15.16 18.79 -0.84
N VAL A 62 -13.87 18.62 -1.14
CA VAL A 62 -12.83 19.64 -0.98
C VAL A 62 -12.33 20.22 -2.31
N GLY A 63 -12.88 19.77 -3.44
CA GLY A 63 -12.51 20.24 -4.78
C GLY A 63 -11.15 19.79 -5.25
N ARG A 64 -10.70 18.60 -4.85
CA ARG A 64 -9.41 18.00 -5.23
C ARG A 64 -9.60 16.82 -6.19
N ASP A 65 -8.71 16.69 -7.16
CA ASP A 65 -8.67 15.51 -8.03
C ASP A 65 -8.14 14.29 -7.23
N PRO A 66 -8.92 13.20 -7.08
CA PRO A 66 -8.47 12.02 -6.37
C PRO A 66 -7.30 11.30 -7.05
N THR A 67 -7.04 11.52 -8.34
CA THR A 67 -5.92 10.94 -9.08
C THR A 67 -4.56 11.52 -8.67
N GLU A 68 -4.55 12.67 -7.99
CA GLU A 68 -3.34 13.25 -7.40
C GLU A 68 -2.84 12.48 -6.17
N ILE A 69 -3.68 11.58 -5.61
CA ILE A 69 -3.33 10.82 -4.41
C ILE A 69 -2.89 9.42 -4.82
N GLN A 70 -1.61 9.14 -4.61
CA GLN A 70 -1.06 7.81 -4.80
C GLN A 70 -1.65 6.83 -3.79
N LYS A 71 -2.03 5.64 -4.25
CA LYS A 71 -2.62 4.59 -3.40
C LYS A 71 -1.60 3.49 -3.17
N THR A 72 -1.26 3.24 -1.91
CA THR A 72 -0.32 2.21 -1.49
C THR A 72 -0.92 1.30 -0.43
N VAL A 73 -0.41 0.09 -0.32
CA VAL A 73 -0.82 -0.88 0.70
C VAL A 73 0.38 -1.40 1.48
N HIS A 74 0.22 -1.50 2.79
CA HIS A 74 1.18 -2.20 3.64
C HIS A 74 0.75 -3.64 3.81
N VAL A 75 1.58 -4.59 3.33
CA VAL A 75 1.23 -6.01 3.26
C VAL A 75 2.41 -6.89 3.63
N PRO A 76 2.20 -7.94 4.46
CA PRO A 76 3.22 -8.95 4.68
C PRO A 76 3.42 -9.77 3.39
N ILE A 77 4.68 -9.94 3.00
CA ILE A 77 5.06 -10.75 1.83
C ILE A 77 6.09 -11.81 2.22
N ARG A 78 5.86 -13.03 1.76
CA ARG A 78 6.77 -14.15 1.97
C ARG A 78 6.47 -15.31 1.03
N ILE A 79 7.49 -15.84 0.36
CA ILE A 79 7.38 -17.10 -0.38
C ILE A 79 7.40 -18.27 0.61
N VAL A 80 6.43 -19.17 0.48
CA VAL A 80 6.29 -20.40 1.26
C VAL A 80 5.75 -21.49 0.33
N HIS A 81 6.62 -22.40 -0.09
CA HIS A 81 6.28 -23.45 -1.05
C HIS A 81 5.33 -24.52 -0.49
N ASP A 82 5.33 -24.72 0.83
CA ASP A 82 4.41 -25.63 1.53
C ASP A 82 3.09 -24.92 1.82
N GLU A 83 2.02 -25.28 1.10
CA GLU A 83 0.72 -24.61 1.21
C GLU A 83 0.08 -24.78 2.60
N LYS A 84 0.29 -25.91 3.27
CA LYS A 84 -0.23 -26.10 4.62
C LYS A 84 0.41 -25.11 5.58
N LYS A 85 1.73 -24.99 5.50
CA LYS A 85 2.49 -24.03 6.31
C LYS A 85 2.16 -22.58 5.93
N ALA A 86 1.97 -22.29 4.64
CA ALA A 86 1.55 -20.97 4.18
C ALA A 86 0.20 -20.57 4.79
N THR A 87 -0.77 -21.49 4.77
CA THR A 87 -2.10 -21.28 5.35
C THR A 87 -2.04 -21.07 6.86
N GLU A 88 -1.23 -21.84 7.58
CA GLU A 88 -1.02 -21.64 9.02
C GLU A 88 -0.44 -20.23 9.33
N ILE A 89 0.50 -19.75 8.51
CA ILE A 89 1.11 -18.43 8.71
C ILE A 89 0.13 -17.30 8.36
N ARG A 90 -0.64 -17.45 7.27
CA ARG A 90 -1.66 -16.47 6.86
C ARG A 90 -2.77 -16.33 7.89
N GLY A 91 -3.20 -17.43 8.50
CA GLY A 91 -4.40 -17.47 9.34
C GLY A 91 -5.60 -16.92 8.57
N ASP A 92 -6.35 -16.00 9.18
CA ASP A 92 -7.53 -15.36 8.57
C ASP A 92 -7.18 -14.24 7.57
N ASN A 93 -5.88 -13.93 7.37
CA ASN A 93 -5.44 -12.87 6.48
C ASN A 93 -5.19 -13.37 5.05
N ALA A 94 -6.22 -13.91 4.39
CA ALA A 94 -6.13 -14.44 3.03
C ALA A 94 -5.65 -13.42 1.97
N TRP A 95 -5.71 -12.13 2.29
CA TRP A 95 -5.21 -11.05 1.45
C TRP A 95 -3.69 -10.83 1.57
N SER A 96 -3.03 -11.42 2.58
CA SER A 96 -1.57 -11.30 2.71
C SER A 96 -0.85 -12.06 1.60
N MET A 97 0.29 -11.53 1.17
CA MET A 97 1.12 -12.11 0.11
C MET A 97 2.05 -13.19 0.67
N ILE A 98 1.49 -14.20 1.37
CA ILE A 98 2.25 -15.30 1.97
C ILE A 98 1.80 -16.62 1.35
N GLY A 99 2.63 -17.25 0.52
CA GLY A 99 2.30 -18.48 -0.17
C GLY A 99 3.31 -18.87 -1.23
N SER A 100 2.92 -19.74 -2.14
CA SER A 100 3.72 -20.07 -3.30
C SER A 100 3.98 -18.83 -4.17
N PRO A 101 5.02 -18.81 -5.02
CA PRO A 101 5.24 -17.69 -5.96
C PRO A 101 3.98 -17.31 -6.74
N GLN A 102 3.27 -18.31 -7.30
CA GLN A 102 2.03 -18.05 -8.03
C GLN A 102 0.95 -17.40 -7.15
N TYR A 103 0.79 -17.86 -5.91
CA TYR A 103 -0.14 -17.23 -4.96
C TYR A 103 0.21 -15.76 -4.72
N VAL A 104 1.49 -15.43 -4.57
CA VAL A 104 1.93 -14.05 -4.35
C VAL A 104 1.67 -13.21 -5.60
N ILE A 105 1.97 -13.73 -6.80
CA ILE A 105 1.68 -13.09 -8.09
C ILE A 105 0.18 -12.77 -8.22
N ASP A 106 -0.68 -13.75 -7.93
CA ASP A 106 -2.13 -13.55 -7.99
C ASP A 106 -2.59 -12.44 -7.01
N ARG A 107 -2.04 -12.41 -5.79
CA ARG A 107 -2.35 -11.35 -4.81
C ARG A 107 -1.86 -9.97 -5.24
N VAL A 108 -0.69 -9.88 -5.86
CA VAL A 108 -0.24 -8.61 -6.49
C VAL A 108 -1.23 -8.17 -7.54
N GLY A 109 -1.68 -9.07 -8.42
CA GLY A 109 -2.70 -8.79 -9.43
C GLY A 109 -4.00 -8.24 -8.85
N ASP A 110 -4.54 -8.86 -7.79
CA ASP A 110 -5.75 -8.38 -7.12
C ASP A 110 -5.63 -6.94 -6.60
N PHE A 111 -4.46 -6.56 -6.10
CA PHE A 111 -4.23 -5.20 -5.65
C PHE A 111 -4.06 -4.21 -6.80
N LEU A 112 -3.40 -4.61 -7.89
CA LEU A 112 -3.30 -3.79 -9.10
C LEU A 112 -4.68 -3.50 -9.69
N ASP A 113 -5.58 -4.50 -9.71
CA ASP A 113 -6.95 -4.38 -10.21
C ASP A 113 -7.80 -3.35 -9.43
N VAL A 114 -7.46 -3.09 -8.17
CA VAL A 114 -8.13 -2.06 -7.35
C VAL A 114 -7.37 -0.74 -7.28
N GLY A 115 -6.35 -0.57 -8.15
CA GLY A 115 -5.64 0.69 -8.33
C GLY A 115 -4.49 0.94 -7.35
N ILE A 116 -3.97 -0.09 -6.68
CA ILE A 116 -2.71 -0.02 -5.95
C ILE A 116 -1.57 -0.07 -6.95
N THR A 117 -0.68 0.90 -6.89
CA THR A 117 0.49 1.00 -7.80
C THR A 117 1.82 0.83 -7.07
N GLU A 118 1.80 0.85 -5.75
CA GLU A 118 2.98 0.70 -4.93
C GLU A 118 2.67 -0.06 -3.65
N PHE A 119 3.60 -0.92 -3.25
CA PHE A 119 3.51 -1.72 -2.04
C PHE A 119 4.56 -1.27 -1.04
N THR A 120 4.18 -1.19 0.24
CA THR A 120 5.10 -1.07 1.36
C THR A 120 5.20 -2.43 2.06
N PRO A 121 6.07 -3.35 1.57
CA PRO A 121 6.04 -4.74 2.01
C PRO A 121 6.64 -4.91 3.42
N GLN A 122 6.00 -5.75 4.22
CA GLN A 122 6.59 -6.26 5.44
C GLN A 122 7.29 -7.60 5.16
N ILE A 123 8.60 -7.57 5.00
CA ILE A 123 9.43 -8.75 4.74
C ILE A 123 10.11 -9.18 6.03
N ARG A 124 9.86 -10.43 6.45
CA ARG A 124 10.49 -11.03 7.63
C ARG A 124 10.87 -12.49 7.38
N PRO A 125 12.10 -12.93 7.77
CA PRO A 125 13.22 -12.08 8.22
C PRO A 125 13.79 -11.21 7.09
N GLN A 126 14.43 -10.11 7.44
CA GLN A 126 15.10 -9.24 6.45
C GLN A 126 16.49 -9.83 6.14
N ARG A 127 16.59 -10.54 5.03
CA ARG A 127 17.83 -11.16 4.52
C ARG A 127 17.94 -10.92 3.02
N PRO A 128 19.13 -10.65 2.49
CA PRO A 128 19.33 -10.40 1.06
C PRO A 128 18.73 -11.48 0.16
N GLU A 129 18.85 -12.76 0.57
CA GLU A 129 18.40 -13.91 -0.20
C GLU A 129 16.89 -13.91 -0.43
N ILE A 130 16.10 -13.38 0.53
CA ILE A 130 14.63 -13.29 0.41
C ILE A 130 14.24 -12.22 -0.61
N TYR A 131 14.98 -11.13 -0.69
CA TYR A 131 14.73 -10.10 -1.70
C TYR A 131 15.06 -10.62 -3.10
N GLN A 132 16.15 -11.38 -3.23
CA GLN A 132 16.52 -12.02 -4.49
C GLN A 132 15.48 -13.06 -4.90
N GLU A 133 15.01 -13.92 -3.99
CA GLU A 133 13.97 -14.91 -4.23
C GLU A 133 12.67 -14.24 -4.71
N LEU A 134 12.25 -13.15 -4.07
CA LEU A 134 11.06 -12.37 -4.48
C LEU A 134 11.23 -11.74 -5.85
N ASP A 135 12.40 -11.22 -6.17
CA ASP A 135 12.72 -10.64 -7.47
C ASP A 135 12.64 -11.70 -8.58
N GLU A 136 13.32 -12.81 -8.39
CA GLU A 136 13.41 -13.90 -9.37
C GLU A 136 12.09 -14.66 -9.57
N GLU A 137 11.33 -14.94 -8.49
CA GLU A 137 10.16 -15.82 -8.54
C GLU A 137 8.81 -15.07 -8.62
N VAL A 138 8.79 -13.77 -8.31
CA VAL A 138 7.55 -12.98 -8.26
C VAL A 138 7.64 -11.74 -9.13
N PHE A 139 8.58 -10.83 -8.86
CA PHE A 139 8.55 -9.51 -9.49
C PHE A 139 8.91 -9.56 -10.97
N SER A 140 9.76 -10.48 -11.39
CA SER A 140 10.04 -10.76 -12.81
C SER A 140 8.80 -11.11 -13.65
N ALA A 141 7.68 -11.49 -13.03
CA ALA A 141 6.43 -11.74 -13.73
C ALA A 141 5.69 -10.46 -14.16
N PHE A 142 6.14 -9.30 -13.69
CA PHE A 142 5.53 -7.98 -13.96
C PHE A 142 6.43 -7.06 -14.80
N ASP A 143 7.61 -7.51 -15.20
CA ASP A 143 8.50 -6.84 -16.14
C ASP A 143 8.04 -7.11 -17.60
#